data_9a652a7c5bd32f3e8839c1ead053083e
#
_entry.id   9a652a7c5bd32f3e8839c1ead053083e
#
_cell.length_a   1.000
_cell.length_b   1.000
_cell.length_c   1.000
_cell.angle_alpha   90.00
_cell.angle_beta   90.00
_cell.angle_gamma   90.00
#
_symmetry.space_group_name_H-M   'P 1'
#
loop_
_entity.id
_entity.type
_entity.pdbx_description
1 polymer ?
#
loop_
_entity_poly.entity_id
_entity_poly.type
_entity_poly.pdbx_seq_one_letter_code
_entity_poly.pdbx_strand_id
1 'polypeptide(L)'
;MKKFILFLVAFSLSFSLSSKTSKRPNILFVFTDDHAPHAIGAYNGWLKSLNPTPVIDKLAKEGMLFVNSFCTNSICGPSRAVIQTGKHSHKNGFMNNGNTFDWNQQTFPKLLQKAGYQTAIYGKSHLKGEPLGYDDWAVLPGQGLYYNPDMIFPEGRKRIDGYCTDVVTDLAVEWLHDKRSKDKPFMLMVQHKAPHRNWMPALRHLSLYDDIDIPEPPTLFDEWKDNAPGARVQELEIDRHMDLNYDLFVDLTPDFNQPPSQKRQDRSAWNNMKRMSAEQLKSWRNHYAPKDKAFHDAKLTGKDLVRWKFQRYAKNYLRCVKGVDESVDRLQKELLKLGLDKNTIVIYS
;
A
#
# COMPACT_ATOMS: atom_id res chain seq x y z
N MET A 1 -71.74 54.75 -25.52
CA MET A 1 -70.49 54.61 -24.68
C MET A 1 -70.28 53.13 -24.43
N LYS A 2 -69.34 52.50 -25.15
CA LYS A 2 -68.98 51.08 -24.99
C LYS A 2 -67.76 51.02 -24.11
N LYS A 3 -67.86 50.37 -22.93
CA LYS A 3 -66.72 50.10 -22.03
C LYS A 3 -66.00 48.86 -22.51
N PHE A 4 -64.75 49.01 -22.88
CA PHE A 4 -63.76 47.87 -23.13
C PHE A 4 -63.20 47.44 -21.79
N ILE A 5 -63.43 46.19 -21.42
CA ILE A 5 -62.78 45.54 -20.27
C ILE A 5 -61.54 44.76 -20.82
N LEU A 6 -60.35 45.20 -20.44
CA LEU A 6 -59.09 44.55 -20.79
C LEU A 6 -58.85 43.47 -19.73
N PHE A 7 -58.83 42.18 -20.15
CA PHE A 7 -58.42 41.06 -19.29
C PHE A 7 -56.94 40.87 -19.43
N LEU A 8 -56.16 41.17 -18.39
CA LEU A 8 -54.72 40.84 -18.29
C LEU A 8 -54.62 39.40 -17.76
N VAL A 9 -54.24 38.47 -18.62
CA VAL A 9 -53.87 37.13 -18.21
C VAL A 9 -52.40 37.12 -17.83
N ALA A 10 -52.11 37.10 -16.54
CA ALA A 10 -50.76 36.94 -16.00
C ALA A 10 -50.32 35.46 -16.13
N PHE A 11 -49.44 35.17 -17.06
CA PHE A 11 -48.84 33.83 -17.21
C PHE A 11 -47.66 33.73 -16.22
N SER A 12 -47.89 33.10 -15.06
CA SER A 12 -46.83 32.81 -14.09
C SER A 12 -46.02 31.63 -14.57
N LEU A 13 -44.88 31.87 -15.22
CA LEU A 13 -43.85 30.83 -15.45
C LEU A 13 -43.17 30.53 -14.13
N SER A 14 -43.58 29.45 -13.47
CA SER A 14 -42.86 28.88 -12.34
C SER A 14 -41.59 28.16 -12.87
N PHE A 15 -40.46 28.85 -12.88
CA PHE A 15 -39.15 28.22 -13.06
C PHE A 15 -38.85 27.43 -11.79
N SER A 16 -39.11 26.13 -11.80
CA SER A 16 -38.56 25.22 -10.82
C SER A 16 -37.05 25.13 -11.06
N LEU A 17 -36.25 25.95 -10.38
CA LEU A 17 -34.83 25.71 -10.23
C LEU A 17 -34.65 24.40 -9.46
N SER A 18 -34.62 23.29 -10.19
CA SER A 18 -34.09 22.03 -9.63
C SER A 18 -32.62 22.26 -9.30
N SER A 19 -32.35 22.68 -8.09
CA SER A 19 -31.01 22.65 -7.53
C SER A 19 -30.56 21.19 -7.62
N LYS A 20 -29.75 20.83 -8.63
CA LYS A 20 -28.96 19.60 -8.60
C LYS A 20 -28.06 19.73 -7.37
N THR A 21 -28.51 19.21 -6.23
CA THR A 21 -27.64 19.00 -5.09
C THR A 21 -26.49 18.14 -5.60
N SER A 22 -25.31 18.75 -5.72
CA SER A 22 -24.09 18.03 -6.10
C SER A 22 -23.97 16.82 -5.18
N LYS A 23 -24.00 15.63 -5.74
CA LYS A 23 -23.81 14.41 -4.94
C LYS A 23 -22.45 14.52 -4.29
N ARG A 24 -22.38 14.35 -2.97
CA ARG A 24 -21.10 14.30 -2.25
C ARG A 24 -20.21 13.23 -2.90
N PRO A 25 -18.93 13.52 -3.16
CA PRO A 25 -18.04 12.56 -3.82
C PRO A 25 -17.78 11.35 -2.93
N ASN A 26 -17.58 10.20 -3.54
CA ASN A 26 -16.96 9.04 -2.88
C ASN A 26 -15.49 9.32 -2.65
N ILE A 27 -14.89 8.58 -1.75
CA ILE A 27 -13.45 8.64 -1.45
C ILE A 27 -12.88 7.23 -1.53
N LEU A 28 -11.92 7.02 -2.41
CA LEU A 28 -11.05 5.84 -2.43
C LEU A 28 -9.67 6.27 -1.97
N PHE A 29 -9.23 5.78 -0.82
CA PHE A 29 -7.89 6.06 -0.29
C PHE A 29 -7.03 4.80 -0.32
N VAL A 30 -6.09 4.73 -1.28
CA VAL A 30 -5.07 3.69 -1.35
C VAL A 30 -3.86 4.15 -0.57
N PHE A 31 -3.48 3.37 0.43
CA PHE A 31 -2.36 3.67 1.31
C PHE A 31 -1.39 2.50 1.36
N THR A 32 -0.11 2.78 1.11
CA THR A 32 0.96 1.79 1.02
C THR A 32 1.89 1.84 2.24
N ASP A 33 2.83 0.90 2.32
CA ASP A 33 3.80 0.85 3.42
C ASP A 33 5.22 0.86 2.84
N ASP A 34 5.99 1.89 3.17
CA ASP A 34 7.38 2.10 2.72
C ASP A 34 7.53 2.29 1.19
N HIS A 35 6.57 2.92 0.52
CA HIS A 35 6.71 3.28 -0.89
C HIS A 35 7.46 4.59 -1.04
N ALA A 36 8.74 4.48 -1.36
CA ALA A 36 9.63 5.63 -1.49
C ALA A 36 9.33 6.47 -2.75
N PRO A 37 9.39 7.81 -2.66
CA PRO A 37 9.03 8.70 -3.79
C PRO A 37 9.89 8.48 -5.03
N HIS A 38 11.15 8.07 -4.91
CA HIS A 38 12.00 7.77 -6.07
C HIS A 38 11.60 6.51 -6.84
N ALA A 39 10.74 5.66 -6.28
CA ALA A 39 10.12 4.52 -6.97
C ALA A 39 8.71 4.85 -7.51
N ILE A 40 8.30 6.12 -7.48
CA ILE A 40 7.09 6.65 -8.12
C ILE A 40 7.55 7.54 -9.27
N GLY A 41 7.21 7.16 -10.51
CA GLY A 41 7.71 7.85 -11.70
C GLY A 41 7.32 9.32 -11.78
N ALA A 42 6.14 9.69 -11.26
CA ALA A 42 5.64 11.07 -11.22
C ALA A 42 6.57 12.05 -10.49
N TYR A 43 7.37 11.58 -9.53
CA TYR A 43 8.34 12.42 -8.80
C TYR A 43 9.68 12.59 -9.51
N ASN A 44 9.86 12.01 -10.70
CA ASN A 44 11.08 12.15 -11.53
C ASN A 44 12.37 11.67 -10.84
N GLY A 45 12.30 10.70 -9.93
CA GLY A 45 13.46 10.07 -9.30
C GLY A 45 14.35 9.31 -10.31
N TRP A 46 15.53 8.85 -9.87
CA TRP A 46 16.49 8.14 -10.74
C TRP A 46 15.96 6.83 -11.34
N LEU A 47 14.89 6.24 -10.77
CA LEU A 47 14.23 5.04 -11.28
C LEU A 47 13.16 5.33 -12.36
N LYS A 48 12.93 6.59 -12.72
CA LYS A 48 11.89 6.98 -13.70
C LYS A 48 12.00 6.24 -15.03
N SER A 49 13.23 6.02 -15.50
CA SER A 49 13.48 5.32 -16.78
C SER A 49 12.94 3.89 -16.80
N LEU A 50 12.73 3.27 -15.65
CA LEU A 50 12.16 1.94 -15.50
C LEU A 50 10.63 1.92 -15.56
N ASN A 51 10.00 3.09 -15.54
CA ASN A 51 8.54 3.26 -15.51
C ASN A 51 7.85 2.36 -14.45
N PRO A 52 8.23 2.48 -13.15
CA PRO A 52 7.81 1.52 -12.13
C PRO A 52 6.31 1.61 -11.80
N THR A 53 5.68 2.78 -12.00
CA THR A 53 4.32 3.07 -11.54
C THR A 53 3.45 3.79 -12.58
N PRO A 54 3.28 3.22 -13.80
CA PRO A 54 2.57 3.92 -14.88
C PRO A 54 1.13 4.31 -14.55
N VAL A 55 0.44 3.53 -13.71
CA VAL A 55 -0.96 3.81 -13.32
C VAL A 55 -1.02 4.92 -12.26
N ILE A 56 -0.14 4.86 -11.27
CA ILE A 56 -0.05 5.91 -10.24
C ILE A 56 0.43 7.23 -10.87
N ASP A 57 1.35 7.17 -11.83
CA ASP A 57 1.82 8.34 -12.57
C ASP A 57 0.71 8.98 -13.40
N LYS A 58 -0.17 8.15 -13.99
CA LYS A 58 -1.37 8.63 -14.69
C LYS A 58 -2.32 9.33 -13.71
N LEU A 59 -2.54 8.76 -12.52
CA LEU A 59 -3.36 9.39 -11.47
C LEU A 59 -2.81 10.78 -11.11
N ALA A 60 -1.49 10.90 -10.93
CA ALA A 60 -0.83 12.17 -10.66
C ALA A 60 -0.98 13.18 -11.81
N LYS A 61 -0.87 12.72 -13.06
CA LYS A 61 -1.00 13.54 -14.28
C LYS A 61 -2.43 14.06 -14.48
N GLU A 62 -3.43 13.25 -14.17
CA GLU A 62 -4.85 13.59 -14.34
C GLU A 62 -5.45 14.30 -13.12
N GLY A 63 -4.72 14.35 -12.00
CA GLY A 63 -5.14 14.89 -10.72
C GLY A 63 -4.19 15.97 -10.20
N MET A 64 -3.82 15.84 -8.92
CA MET A 64 -2.92 16.75 -8.22
C MET A 64 -1.77 15.96 -7.60
N LEU A 65 -0.53 16.36 -7.92
CA LEU A 65 0.69 15.82 -7.30
C LEU A 65 1.16 16.77 -6.18
N PHE A 66 1.23 16.25 -4.95
CA PHE A 66 1.75 16.98 -3.80
C PHE A 66 3.27 16.81 -3.73
N VAL A 67 4.03 17.81 -4.15
CA VAL A 67 5.50 17.76 -4.13
C VAL A 67 6.10 18.08 -2.75
N ASN A 68 5.33 18.73 -1.89
CA ASN A 68 5.71 19.09 -0.51
C ASN A 68 4.72 18.44 0.47
N SER A 69 4.86 17.12 0.68
CA SER A 69 4.08 16.37 1.64
C SER A 69 5.02 15.76 2.69
N PHE A 70 4.66 15.90 3.96
CA PHE A 70 5.52 15.51 5.08
C PHE A 70 4.84 14.50 5.99
N CYS A 71 5.59 13.46 6.37
CA CYS A 71 5.17 12.53 7.40
C CYS A 71 5.56 13.06 8.79
N THR A 72 4.60 13.17 9.69
CA THR A 72 4.84 13.71 11.04
C THR A 72 5.45 12.69 12.00
N ASN A 73 5.34 11.39 11.68
CA ASN A 73 5.99 10.29 12.37
C ASN A 73 6.21 9.16 11.36
N SER A 74 7.46 8.91 11.01
CA SER A 74 7.86 8.01 9.92
C SER A 74 7.94 6.53 10.31
N ILE A 75 7.15 6.09 11.29
CA ILE A 75 6.97 4.68 11.67
C ILE A 75 5.55 4.25 11.31
N CYS A 76 5.38 3.04 10.77
CA CYS A 76 4.12 2.56 10.19
C CYS A 76 2.88 2.76 11.08
N GLY A 77 2.82 2.21 12.30
CA GLY A 77 1.68 2.37 13.19
C GLY A 77 1.41 3.83 13.58
N PRO A 78 2.39 4.60 14.08
CA PRO A 78 2.24 6.01 14.38
C PRO A 78 1.79 6.86 13.19
N SER A 79 2.35 6.67 12.00
CA SER A 79 1.90 7.35 10.78
C SER A 79 0.42 7.07 10.49
N ARG A 80 0.00 5.81 10.61
CA ARG A 80 -1.40 5.40 10.41
C ARG A 80 -2.33 6.02 11.46
N ALA A 81 -1.90 6.11 12.71
CA ALA A 81 -2.64 6.80 13.78
C ALA A 81 -2.79 8.30 13.50
N VAL A 82 -1.74 8.95 12.95
CA VAL A 82 -1.81 10.35 12.52
C VAL A 82 -2.82 10.53 11.41
N ILE A 83 -2.83 9.66 10.39
CA ILE A 83 -3.81 9.70 9.29
C ILE A 83 -5.23 9.52 9.84
N GLN A 84 -5.46 8.55 10.73
CA GLN A 84 -6.79 8.31 11.30
C GLN A 84 -7.33 9.52 12.09
N THR A 85 -6.47 10.24 12.80
CA THR A 85 -6.88 11.26 13.77
C THR A 85 -6.68 12.70 13.32
N GLY A 86 -5.80 12.94 12.32
CA GLY A 86 -5.31 14.29 12.00
C GLY A 86 -4.48 14.93 13.12
N LYS A 87 -3.99 14.14 14.09
CA LYS A 87 -3.25 14.63 15.25
C LYS A 87 -1.84 14.05 15.27
N HIS A 88 -0.85 14.86 15.68
CA HIS A 88 0.49 14.37 15.95
C HIS A 88 0.50 13.25 17.01
N SER A 89 1.51 12.37 16.95
CA SER A 89 1.58 11.16 17.78
C SER A 89 1.49 11.45 19.29
N HIS A 90 2.09 12.54 19.79
CA HIS A 90 2.00 12.93 21.19
C HIS A 90 0.58 13.42 21.62
N LYS A 91 -0.28 13.74 20.65
CA LYS A 91 -1.67 14.14 20.88
C LYS A 91 -2.66 12.98 20.69
N ASN A 92 -2.36 12.03 19.80
CA ASN A 92 -3.21 10.85 19.61
C ASN A 92 -2.80 9.66 20.49
N GLY A 93 -1.67 9.76 21.22
CA GLY A 93 -1.20 8.76 22.18
C GLY A 93 -0.48 7.55 21.56
N PHE A 94 -0.34 7.49 20.22
CA PHE A 94 0.29 6.36 19.54
C PHE A 94 1.68 6.73 19.00
N MET A 95 2.71 6.58 19.84
CA MET A 95 4.06 7.07 19.55
C MET A 95 5.00 6.04 18.93
N ASN A 96 4.74 4.74 19.11
CA ASN A 96 5.53 3.64 18.56
C ASN A 96 4.68 2.40 18.30
N ASN A 97 5.20 1.43 17.55
CA ASN A 97 4.49 0.19 17.20
C ASN A 97 4.13 -0.73 18.38
N GLY A 98 4.70 -0.49 19.56
CA GLY A 98 4.35 -1.21 20.78
C GLY A 98 3.04 -0.76 21.41
N ASN A 99 2.62 0.47 21.14
CA ASN A 99 1.40 1.02 21.69
C ASN A 99 0.13 0.32 21.17
N THR A 100 -0.98 0.56 21.85
CA THR A 100 -2.33 0.20 21.39
C THR A 100 -3.07 1.49 21.08
N PHE A 101 -3.72 1.55 19.91
CA PHE A 101 -4.45 2.73 19.48
C PHE A 101 -5.78 2.82 20.21
N ASP A 102 -6.11 3.99 20.72
CA ASP A 102 -7.44 4.27 21.26
C ASP A 102 -8.40 4.59 20.12
N TRP A 103 -9.17 3.59 19.70
CA TRP A 103 -10.19 3.73 18.67
C TRP A 103 -11.43 4.53 19.15
N ASN A 104 -11.58 4.83 20.44
CA ASN A 104 -12.69 5.64 20.93
C ASN A 104 -12.50 7.13 20.64
N GLN A 105 -11.27 7.59 20.45
CA GLN A 105 -11.02 8.97 20.08
C GLN A 105 -11.63 9.33 18.71
N GLN A 106 -11.74 10.63 18.43
CA GLN A 106 -12.24 11.12 17.15
C GLN A 106 -11.27 10.74 16.03
N THR A 107 -11.80 10.09 15.00
CA THR A 107 -11.09 9.73 13.76
C THR A 107 -11.87 10.27 12.56
N PHE A 108 -11.18 10.46 11.41
CA PHE A 108 -11.84 10.98 10.21
C PHE A 108 -12.95 10.05 9.67
N PRO A 109 -12.85 8.69 9.76
CA PRO A 109 -13.96 7.83 9.34
C PRO A 109 -15.21 8.04 10.18
N LYS A 110 -15.09 8.22 11.51
CA LYS A 110 -16.24 8.55 12.37
C LYS A 110 -16.91 9.88 11.98
N LEU A 111 -16.12 10.87 11.57
CA LEU A 111 -16.66 12.13 11.06
C LEU A 111 -17.40 11.95 9.74
N LEU A 112 -16.86 11.12 8.84
CA LEU A 112 -17.52 10.79 7.58
C LEU A 112 -18.80 9.99 7.79
N GLN A 113 -18.84 9.03 8.73
CA GLN A 113 -20.10 8.35 9.11
C GLN A 113 -21.15 9.33 9.60
N LYS A 114 -20.78 10.28 10.48
CA LYS A 114 -21.70 11.36 10.93
C LYS A 114 -22.19 12.23 9.77
N ALA A 115 -21.37 12.39 8.73
CA ALA A 115 -21.76 13.08 7.50
C ALA A 115 -22.57 12.20 6.53
N GLY A 116 -22.90 10.95 6.90
CA GLY A 116 -23.72 10.03 6.11
C GLY A 116 -22.96 9.20 5.08
N TYR A 117 -21.65 9.10 5.18
CA TYR A 117 -20.85 8.17 4.37
C TYR A 117 -20.94 6.74 4.94
N GLN A 118 -20.93 5.76 4.05
CA GLN A 118 -20.58 4.40 4.41
C GLN A 118 -19.06 4.25 4.35
N THR A 119 -18.47 3.58 5.34
CA THR A 119 -17.02 3.52 5.51
C THR A 119 -16.52 2.08 5.53
N ALA A 120 -15.41 1.81 4.82
CA ALA A 120 -14.78 0.50 4.84
C ALA A 120 -13.24 0.60 4.85
N ILE A 121 -12.57 -0.41 5.44
CA ILE A 121 -11.13 -0.51 5.47
C ILE A 121 -10.66 -1.94 5.27
N TYR A 122 -9.72 -2.15 4.33
CA TYR A 122 -9.12 -3.45 4.05
C TYR A 122 -7.59 -3.37 4.05
N GLY A 123 -6.94 -4.35 4.68
CA GLY A 123 -5.49 -4.52 4.66
C GLY A 123 -4.78 -4.11 5.94
N LYS A 124 -3.60 -3.48 5.85
CA LYS A 124 -2.71 -3.23 6.99
C LYS A 124 -3.13 -2.01 7.82
N SER A 125 -3.91 -2.20 8.89
CA SER A 125 -4.18 -1.11 9.84
C SER A 125 -3.01 -0.84 10.80
N HIS A 126 -2.37 -1.89 11.29
CA HIS A 126 -1.26 -1.89 12.26
C HIS A 126 -1.52 -1.11 13.57
N LEU A 127 -2.78 -0.90 13.92
CA LEU A 127 -3.20 -0.10 15.07
C LEU A 127 -3.72 -0.94 16.25
N LYS A 128 -3.84 -2.25 16.07
CA LYS A 128 -4.46 -3.20 17.00
C LYS A 128 -5.93 -2.84 17.30
N GLY A 129 -6.67 -3.81 17.82
CA GLY A 129 -8.08 -3.63 18.16
C GLY A 129 -9.00 -3.57 16.94
N GLU A 130 -10.28 -3.41 17.21
CA GLU A 130 -11.33 -3.26 16.22
C GLU A 130 -11.31 -1.84 15.64
N PRO A 131 -11.32 -1.67 14.31
CA PRO A 131 -11.26 -0.35 13.67
C PRO A 131 -12.61 0.37 13.75
N LEU A 132 -12.90 0.99 14.90
CA LEU A 132 -14.14 1.74 15.13
C LEU A 132 -14.23 2.96 14.21
N GLY A 133 -15.38 3.12 13.57
CA GLY A 133 -15.64 4.17 12.57
C GLY A 133 -15.62 3.62 11.15
N TYR A 134 -15.57 2.29 11.00
CA TYR A 134 -15.75 1.59 9.75
C TYR A 134 -16.96 0.65 9.87
N ASP A 135 -17.82 0.68 8.86
CA ASP A 135 -19.02 -0.16 8.80
C ASP A 135 -18.68 -1.59 8.33
N ASP A 136 -17.60 -1.73 7.56
CA ASP A 136 -17.07 -3.03 7.10
C ASP A 136 -15.53 -2.99 7.13
N TRP A 137 -14.92 -4.11 7.50
CA TRP A 137 -13.47 -4.16 7.59
C TRP A 137 -12.90 -5.57 7.59
N ALA A 138 -11.70 -5.70 7.02
CA ALA A 138 -10.83 -6.85 7.23
C ALA A 138 -9.37 -6.39 7.27
N VAL A 139 -8.68 -6.65 8.39
CA VAL A 139 -7.34 -6.11 8.61
C VAL A 139 -6.29 -7.21 8.80
N LEU A 140 -5.06 -6.92 8.37
CA LEU A 140 -3.92 -7.81 8.59
C LEU A 140 -3.50 -7.79 10.06
N PRO A 141 -3.20 -8.95 10.67
CA PRO A 141 -2.59 -9.00 11.99
C PRO A 141 -1.15 -8.43 11.94
N GLY A 142 -0.88 -7.38 12.71
CA GLY A 142 0.44 -6.75 12.80
C GLY A 142 0.98 -6.30 11.44
N GLN A 143 2.14 -6.82 11.05
CA GLN A 143 2.79 -6.50 9.78
C GLN A 143 2.16 -7.21 8.55
N GLY A 144 1.39 -8.26 8.77
CA GLY A 144 0.90 -9.12 7.71
C GLY A 144 2.01 -9.94 7.01
N LEU A 145 1.61 -10.85 6.15
CA LEU A 145 2.47 -11.71 5.33
C LEU A 145 2.17 -11.49 3.86
N TYR A 146 3.15 -11.67 2.97
CA TYR A 146 2.97 -11.47 1.54
C TYR A 146 2.17 -12.59 0.86
N TYR A 147 2.33 -13.83 1.34
CA TYR A 147 1.63 -14.99 0.79
C TYR A 147 0.66 -15.58 1.79
N ASN A 148 -0.53 -15.92 1.31
CA ASN A 148 -1.59 -16.58 2.05
C ASN A 148 -1.82 -15.91 3.40
N PRO A 149 -2.11 -14.59 3.43
CA PRO A 149 -2.21 -13.82 4.66
C PRO A 149 -3.38 -14.29 5.51
N ASP A 150 -3.23 -14.15 6.83
CA ASP A 150 -4.38 -14.12 7.69
C ASP A 150 -5.00 -12.72 7.63
N MET A 151 -6.34 -12.66 7.62
CA MET A 151 -7.13 -11.45 7.77
C MET A 151 -7.99 -11.56 9.02
N ILE A 152 -8.14 -10.47 9.75
CA ILE A 152 -9.04 -10.38 10.91
C ILE A 152 -10.30 -9.64 10.45
N PHE A 153 -11.43 -10.32 10.54
CA PHE A 153 -12.77 -9.81 10.25
C PHE A 153 -13.52 -9.59 11.56
N PRO A 154 -14.71 -8.95 11.56
CA PRO A 154 -15.57 -8.86 12.75
C PRO A 154 -15.89 -10.22 13.37
N GLU A 155 -16.10 -11.24 12.54
CA GLU A 155 -16.42 -12.61 12.96
C GLU A 155 -15.20 -13.47 13.33
N GLY A 156 -13.99 -12.96 13.18
CA GLY A 156 -12.76 -13.65 13.56
C GLY A 156 -11.68 -13.68 12.49
N ARG A 157 -10.63 -14.46 12.75
CA ARG A 157 -9.44 -14.56 11.91
C ARG A 157 -9.57 -15.69 10.90
N LYS A 158 -9.32 -15.40 9.62
CA LYS A 158 -9.31 -16.36 8.52
C LYS A 158 -8.00 -16.23 7.72
N ARG A 159 -7.46 -17.35 7.27
CA ARG A 159 -6.43 -17.40 6.24
C ARG A 159 -7.09 -17.30 4.87
N ILE A 160 -6.53 -16.45 4.00
CA ILE A 160 -6.96 -16.34 2.61
C ILE A 160 -5.78 -16.70 1.73
N ASP A 161 -5.96 -17.66 0.83
CA ASP A 161 -4.93 -18.06 -0.10
C ASP A 161 -4.75 -17.01 -1.20
N GLY A 162 -3.49 -16.71 -1.54
CA GLY A 162 -3.15 -15.73 -2.55
C GLY A 162 -2.02 -14.80 -2.15
N TYR A 163 -1.74 -13.84 -3.02
CA TYR A 163 -0.77 -12.78 -2.76
C TYR A 163 -1.45 -11.63 -2.01
N CYS A 164 -0.85 -11.14 -0.96
CA CYS A 164 -1.49 -10.22 0.00
C CYS A 164 -2.05 -8.96 -0.67
N THR A 165 -1.33 -8.37 -1.63
CA THR A 165 -1.80 -7.18 -2.36
C THR A 165 -3.07 -7.49 -3.15
N ASP A 166 -3.12 -8.68 -3.79
CA ASP A 166 -4.30 -9.12 -4.54
C ASP A 166 -5.47 -9.40 -3.61
N VAL A 167 -5.24 -10.14 -2.50
CA VAL A 167 -6.26 -10.44 -1.49
C VAL A 167 -6.91 -9.17 -0.94
N VAL A 168 -6.11 -8.15 -0.60
CA VAL A 168 -6.63 -6.86 -0.11
C VAL A 168 -7.43 -6.14 -1.20
N THR A 169 -6.98 -6.21 -2.44
CA THR A 169 -7.69 -5.62 -3.59
C THR A 169 -9.00 -6.35 -3.86
N ASP A 170 -9.01 -7.68 -3.81
CA ASP A 170 -10.20 -8.52 -4.03
C ASP A 170 -11.29 -8.20 -3.01
N LEU A 171 -10.94 -8.08 -1.73
CA LEU A 171 -11.87 -7.69 -0.67
C LEU A 171 -12.46 -6.30 -0.89
N ALA A 172 -11.64 -5.35 -1.34
CA ALA A 172 -12.09 -4.00 -1.66
C ALA A 172 -13.03 -3.97 -2.87
N VAL A 173 -12.73 -4.77 -3.91
CA VAL A 173 -13.57 -4.91 -5.11
C VAL A 173 -14.89 -5.61 -4.75
N GLU A 174 -14.86 -6.70 -4.00
CA GLU A 174 -16.07 -7.37 -3.50
C GLU A 174 -16.97 -6.39 -2.75
N TRP A 175 -16.39 -5.59 -1.86
CA TRP A 175 -17.16 -4.58 -1.13
C TRP A 175 -17.81 -3.54 -2.04
N LEU A 176 -17.09 -3.05 -3.06
CA LEU A 176 -17.62 -2.09 -4.03
C LEU A 176 -18.83 -2.65 -4.80
N HIS A 177 -18.83 -3.95 -5.12
CA HIS A 177 -19.90 -4.61 -5.86
C HIS A 177 -21.09 -5.01 -4.97
N ASP A 178 -20.81 -5.65 -3.85
CA ASP A 178 -21.79 -6.48 -3.16
C ASP A 178 -22.23 -5.91 -1.81
N LYS A 179 -21.39 -5.10 -1.15
CA LYS A 179 -21.63 -4.68 0.25
C LYS A 179 -21.93 -3.18 0.41
N ARG A 180 -21.44 -2.34 -0.51
CA ARG A 180 -21.69 -0.90 -0.40
C ARG A 180 -23.16 -0.55 -0.64
N SER A 181 -23.68 0.43 0.09
CA SER A 181 -24.98 1.05 -0.21
C SER A 181 -24.88 1.87 -1.50
N LYS A 182 -25.86 1.71 -2.39
CA LYS A 182 -25.95 2.50 -3.63
C LYS A 182 -26.47 3.92 -3.40
N ASP A 183 -27.11 4.16 -2.25
CA ASP A 183 -27.77 5.42 -1.91
C ASP A 183 -26.91 6.36 -1.07
N LYS A 184 -25.75 5.89 -0.60
CA LYS A 184 -24.81 6.67 0.22
C LYS A 184 -23.52 6.92 -0.50
N PRO A 185 -22.87 8.08 -0.29
CA PRO A 185 -21.45 8.21 -0.63
C PRO A 185 -20.63 7.28 0.25
N PHE A 186 -19.48 6.85 -0.25
CA PHE A 186 -18.60 5.96 0.52
C PHE A 186 -17.21 6.55 0.73
N MET A 187 -16.53 6.05 1.76
CA MET A 187 -15.11 6.14 1.97
C MET A 187 -14.55 4.73 2.11
N LEU A 188 -13.74 4.33 1.14
CA LEU A 188 -13.04 3.05 1.11
C LEU A 188 -11.55 3.25 1.28
N MET A 189 -10.98 2.67 2.32
CA MET A 189 -9.54 2.71 2.59
C MET A 189 -8.90 1.36 2.28
N VAL A 190 -7.99 1.32 1.31
CA VAL A 190 -7.26 0.13 0.87
C VAL A 190 -5.82 0.26 1.30
N GLN A 191 -5.40 -0.55 2.27
CA GLN A 191 -4.09 -0.41 2.92
C GLN A 191 -3.18 -1.60 2.61
N HIS A 192 -2.26 -1.40 1.67
CA HIS A 192 -1.32 -2.45 1.29
C HIS A 192 -0.18 -2.61 2.31
N LYS A 193 0.25 -3.87 2.51
CA LYS A 193 1.52 -4.18 3.14
C LYS A 193 2.69 -3.82 2.23
N ALA A 194 2.55 -4.05 0.93
CA ALA A 194 3.59 -3.76 -0.06
C ALA A 194 3.82 -2.25 -0.20
N PRO A 195 5.07 -1.83 -0.49
CA PRO A 195 6.29 -2.63 -0.65
C PRO A 195 7.17 -2.75 0.62
N HIS A 196 6.61 -2.88 1.81
CA HIS A 196 7.33 -3.03 3.08
C HIS A 196 8.31 -4.22 3.10
N ARG A 197 9.43 -4.07 3.79
CA ARG A 197 10.42 -5.11 4.12
C ARG A 197 9.73 -6.33 4.79
N ASN A 198 10.09 -7.56 4.52
CA ASN A 198 10.97 -8.03 3.48
C ASN A 198 10.20 -8.18 2.15
N TRP A 199 10.83 -7.89 1.05
CA TRP A 199 10.16 -7.69 -0.24
C TRP A 199 9.95 -9.03 -0.97
N MET A 200 8.78 -9.64 -0.80
CA MET A 200 8.41 -10.87 -1.53
C MET A 200 7.51 -10.51 -2.72
N PRO A 201 8.01 -10.57 -3.95
CA PRO A 201 7.22 -10.29 -5.14
C PRO A 201 6.07 -11.29 -5.36
N ALA A 202 5.02 -10.87 -6.07
CA ALA A 202 4.06 -11.81 -6.61
C ALA A 202 4.74 -12.76 -7.61
N LEU A 203 4.30 -14.02 -7.69
CA LEU A 203 4.93 -15.03 -8.58
C LEU A 203 4.95 -14.59 -10.04
N ARG A 204 3.91 -13.89 -10.50
CA ARG A 204 3.82 -13.34 -11.86
C ARG A 204 4.88 -12.28 -12.18
N HIS A 205 5.50 -11.68 -11.16
CA HIS A 205 6.50 -10.63 -11.30
C HIS A 205 7.94 -11.11 -11.06
N LEU A 206 8.16 -12.39 -10.75
CA LEU A 206 9.50 -12.89 -10.38
C LEU A 206 10.56 -12.59 -11.44
N SER A 207 10.24 -12.70 -12.74
CA SER A 207 11.17 -12.44 -13.83
C SER A 207 11.24 -10.96 -14.26
N LEU A 208 10.37 -10.09 -13.73
CA LEU A 208 10.41 -8.67 -14.07
C LEU A 208 11.77 -8.07 -13.66
N TYR A 209 12.40 -7.33 -14.55
CA TYR A 209 13.75 -6.74 -14.39
C TYR A 209 14.92 -7.75 -14.36
N ASP A 210 14.73 -9.02 -14.76
CA ASP A 210 15.85 -9.99 -14.79
C ASP A 210 16.93 -9.59 -15.80
N ASP A 211 16.53 -9.09 -16.96
CA ASP A 211 17.40 -8.80 -18.11
C ASP A 211 17.97 -7.38 -18.10
N ILE A 212 17.77 -6.62 -17.03
CA ILE A 212 18.26 -5.25 -16.91
C ILE A 212 18.94 -5.02 -15.55
N ASP A 213 19.89 -4.11 -15.54
CA ASP A 213 20.42 -3.58 -14.29
C ASP A 213 19.63 -2.36 -13.83
N ILE A 214 19.29 -2.36 -12.54
CA ILE A 214 18.66 -1.19 -11.92
C ILE A 214 19.73 -0.10 -11.78
N PRO A 215 19.46 1.13 -12.21
CA PRO A 215 20.41 2.25 -12.05
C PRO A 215 20.84 2.41 -10.61
N GLU A 216 22.15 2.50 -10.37
CA GLU A 216 22.71 2.72 -9.04
C GLU A 216 22.42 4.17 -8.58
N PRO A 217 21.96 4.40 -7.33
CA PRO A 217 21.87 5.75 -6.81
C PRO A 217 23.29 6.31 -6.60
N PRO A 218 23.50 7.64 -6.80
CA PRO A 218 24.81 8.25 -6.55
C PRO A 218 25.35 8.04 -5.14
N THR A 219 24.46 7.75 -4.21
CA THR A 219 24.73 7.56 -2.77
C THR A 219 24.94 6.09 -2.37
N LEU A 220 25.03 5.14 -3.31
CA LEU A 220 25.16 3.72 -2.98
C LEU A 220 26.37 3.42 -2.06
N PHE A 221 27.44 4.19 -2.21
CA PHE A 221 28.69 4.07 -1.46
C PHE A 221 28.98 5.31 -0.60
N ASP A 222 27.95 6.09 -0.27
CA ASP A 222 28.11 7.26 0.59
C ASP A 222 28.51 6.85 2.00
N GLU A 223 29.53 7.49 2.56
CA GLU A 223 30.02 7.27 3.92
C GLU A 223 29.32 8.20 4.94
N TRP A 224 28.37 9.02 4.51
CA TRP A 224 27.59 9.95 5.33
C TRP A 224 28.40 10.99 6.10
N LYS A 225 29.66 11.27 5.65
CA LYS A 225 30.62 12.12 6.38
C LYS A 225 30.09 13.53 6.63
N ASP A 226 29.38 14.07 5.64
CA ASP A 226 28.86 15.45 5.66
C ASP A 226 27.43 15.54 6.24
N ASN A 227 26.88 14.42 6.72
CA ASN A 227 25.56 14.35 7.28
C ASN A 227 25.57 14.47 8.81
N ALA A 228 24.39 14.77 9.39
CA ALA A 228 24.19 14.80 10.83
C ALA A 228 24.61 13.47 11.49
N PRO A 229 25.05 13.48 12.77
CA PRO A 229 25.52 12.26 13.46
C PRO A 229 24.52 11.10 13.40
N GLY A 230 23.22 11.36 13.48
CA GLY A 230 22.18 10.33 13.36
C GLY A 230 22.18 9.58 12.03
N ALA A 231 22.50 10.24 10.91
CA ALA A 231 22.62 9.59 9.62
C ALA A 231 23.84 8.66 9.53
N ARG A 232 24.90 8.97 10.26
CA ARG A 232 26.13 8.15 10.28
C ARG A 232 26.01 6.85 11.09
N VAL A 233 25.11 6.81 12.06
CA VAL A 233 24.90 5.65 12.94
C VAL A 233 23.62 4.87 12.64
N GLN A 234 22.91 5.21 11.56
CA GLN A 234 21.70 4.50 11.14
C GLN A 234 22.01 3.06 10.72
N GLU A 235 21.03 2.15 10.88
CA GLU A 235 21.19 0.71 10.60
C GLU A 235 20.41 0.28 9.34
N LEU A 236 20.47 1.07 8.25
CA LEU A 236 19.75 0.82 7.00
C LEU A 236 20.66 0.84 5.76
N GLU A 237 21.93 0.46 5.93
CA GLU A 237 22.89 0.34 4.84
C GLU A 237 22.79 -1.01 4.14
N ILE A 238 22.95 -0.99 2.81
CA ILE A 238 22.96 -2.22 1.99
C ILE A 238 24.16 -3.09 2.33
N ASP A 239 25.33 -2.50 2.57
CA ASP A 239 26.56 -3.21 2.89
C ASP A 239 26.43 -4.04 4.18
N ARG A 240 26.22 -3.35 5.30
CA ARG A 240 26.33 -3.93 6.64
C ARG A 240 25.03 -4.52 7.20
N HIS A 241 23.88 -3.96 6.83
CA HIS A 241 22.62 -4.22 7.50
C HIS A 241 21.60 -5.01 6.67
N MET A 242 21.84 -5.15 5.35
CA MET A 242 20.98 -5.96 4.50
C MET A 242 21.39 -7.44 4.60
N ASP A 243 20.49 -8.21 5.18
CA ASP A 243 20.68 -9.64 5.46
C ASP A 243 20.42 -10.49 4.21
N LEU A 244 21.32 -11.43 3.92
CA LEU A 244 21.21 -12.29 2.74
C LEU A 244 19.99 -13.20 2.78
N ASN A 245 19.65 -13.75 3.95
CA ASN A 245 18.51 -14.64 4.09
C ASN A 245 17.21 -13.85 4.24
N TYR A 246 17.14 -12.93 5.22
CA TYR A 246 15.91 -12.23 5.56
C TYR A 246 15.44 -11.25 4.48
N ASP A 247 16.36 -10.47 3.92
CA ASP A 247 16.03 -9.42 2.95
C ASP A 247 16.11 -9.90 1.50
N LEU A 248 17.12 -10.71 1.20
CA LEU A 248 17.47 -11.08 -0.16
C LEU A 248 17.06 -12.51 -0.53
N PHE A 249 16.58 -13.27 0.44
CA PHE A 249 16.10 -14.65 0.26
C PHE A 249 17.13 -15.60 -0.33
N VAL A 250 18.43 -15.35 -0.10
CA VAL A 250 19.50 -16.25 -0.51
C VAL A 250 19.42 -17.53 0.32
N ASP A 251 19.48 -18.70 -0.32
CA ASP A 251 19.39 -20.02 0.31
C ASP A 251 18.11 -20.28 1.13
N LEU A 252 17.11 -19.42 1.02
CA LEU A 252 15.81 -19.66 1.62
C LEU A 252 14.99 -20.67 0.80
N THR A 253 15.53 -21.86 0.67
CA THR A 253 14.75 -23.05 0.32
C THR A 253 14.60 -23.88 1.59
N PRO A 254 13.56 -23.61 2.40
CA PRO A 254 13.46 -24.27 3.67
C PRO A 254 13.29 -25.78 3.45
N ASP A 255 14.21 -26.57 4.00
CA ASP A 255 13.86 -27.90 4.41
C ASP A 255 12.97 -27.72 5.65
N PHE A 256 11.66 -27.88 5.48
CA PHE A 256 10.71 -27.72 6.58
C PHE A 256 10.86 -28.79 7.67
N ASN A 257 11.71 -29.77 7.47
CA ASN A 257 12.07 -30.78 8.47
C ASN A 257 13.17 -30.27 9.41
N GLN A 258 13.87 -29.18 9.04
CA GLN A 258 14.88 -28.58 9.91
C GLN A 258 14.36 -27.28 10.53
N PRO A 259 14.56 -27.06 11.84
CA PRO A 259 14.19 -25.80 12.45
C PRO A 259 15.06 -24.65 11.88
N PRO A 260 14.48 -23.43 11.75
CA PRO A 260 15.28 -22.27 11.35
C PRO A 260 16.34 -21.94 12.38
N SER A 261 17.34 -21.16 11.97
CA SER A 261 18.34 -20.63 12.91
C SER A 261 17.70 -19.91 14.09
N GLN A 262 18.42 -19.75 15.19
CA GLN A 262 17.92 -19.04 16.38
C GLN A 262 17.78 -17.53 16.17
N LYS A 263 18.32 -16.96 15.09
CA LYS A 263 18.16 -15.54 14.77
C LYS A 263 16.71 -15.22 14.44
N ARG A 264 16.21 -14.14 15.03
CA ARG A 264 14.82 -13.68 14.83
C ARG A 264 14.48 -13.42 13.35
N GLN A 265 15.42 -12.83 12.61
CA GLN A 265 15.26 -12.52 11.18
C GLN A 265 15.09 -13.78 10.36
N ASP A 266 15.95 -14.78 10.55
CA ASP A 266 15.88 -16.04 9.82
C ASP A 266 14.57 -16.78 10.10
N ARG A 267 14.12 -16.79 11.35
CA ARG A 267 12.80 -17.36 11.71
C ARG A 267 11.65 -16.64 11.04
N SER A 268 11.74 -15.31 10.92
CA SER A 268 10.70 -14.52 10.23
C SER A 268 10.65 -14.84 8.74
N ALA A 269 11.79 -14.91 8.07
CA ALA A 269 11.88 -15.29 6.66
C ALA A 269 11.36 -16.72 6.44
N TRP A 270 11.78 -17.67 7.27
CA TRP A 270 11.32 -19.05 7.22
C TRP A 270 9.79 -19.17 7.41
N ASN A 271 9.21 -18.44 8.37
CA ASN A 271 7.77 -18.42 8.60
C ASN A 271 7.00 -17.86 7.39
N ASN A 272 7.53 -16.85 6.71
CA ASN A 272 6.94 -16.33 5.47
C ASN A 272 6.95 -17.40 4.38
N MET A 273 8.07 -18.09 4.17
CA MET A 273 8.18 -19.15 3.16
C MET A 273 7.29 -20.35 3.47
N LYS A 274 7.16 -20.73 4.75
CA LYS A 274 6.27 -21.82 5.21
C LYS A 274 4.78 -21.54 4.93
N ARG A 275 4.39 -20.29 4.71
CA ARG A 275 3.01 -19.93 4.36
C ARG A 275 2.68 -20.21 2.89
N MET A 276 3.68 -20.35 2.03
CA MET A 276 3.48 -20.63 0.61
C MET A 276 2.93 -22.05 0.41
N SER A 277 2.06 -22.24 -0.61
CA SER A 277 1.67 -23.57 -1.05
C SER A 277 2.85 -24.29 -1.72
N ALA A 278 2.72 -25.58 -1.95
CA ALA A 278 3.75 -26.37 -2.63
C ALA A 278 4.06 -25.79 -4.04
N GLU A 279 3.03 -25.37 -4.79
CA GLU A 279 3.15 -24.77 -6.12
C GLU A 279 3.80 -23.40 -6.05
N GLN A 280 3.39 -22.56 -5.10
CA GLN A 280 4.00 -21.25 -4.87
C GLN A 280 5.48 -21.39 -4.55
N LEU A 281 5.81 -22.32 -3.64
CA LEU A 281 7.19 -22.58 -3.24
C LEU A 281 8.02 -23.15 -4.38
N LYS A 282 7.46 -24.05 -5.19
CA LYS A 282 8.13 -24.60 -6.39
C LYS A 282 8.47 -23.47 -7.38
N SER A 283 7.51 -22.58 -7.68
CA SER A 283 7.73 -21.45 -8.56
C SER A 283 8.81 -20.52 -8.04
N TRP A 284 8.79 -20.23 -6.74
CA TRP A 284 9.79 -19.43 -6.05
C TRP A 284 11.19 -20.04 -6.19
N ARG A 285 11.34 -21.34 -5.87
CA ARG A 285 12.60 -22.08 -5.97
C ARG A 285 13.14 -22.09 -7.38
N ASN A 286 12.30 -22.39 -8.37
CA ASN A 286 12.72 -22.41 -9.78
C ASN A 286 13.31 -21.09 -10.22
N HIS A 287 12.82 -19.97 -9.69
CA HIS A 287 13.31 -18.63 -10.02
C HIS A 287 14.60 -18.27 -9.27
N TYR A 288 14.65 -18.53 -7.95
CA TYR A 288 15.74 -18.03 -7.12
C TYR A 288 16.92 -18.99 -6.99
N ALA A 289 16.74 -20.31 -7.00
CA ALA A 289 17.83 -21.25 -6.81
C ALA A 289 18.98 -21.12 -7.83
N PRO A 290 18.74 -20.95 -9.16
CA PRO A 290 19.82 -20.70 -10.09
C PRO A 290 20.59 -19.41 -9.80
N LYS A 291 19.90 -18.36 -9.34
CA LYS A 291 20.50 -17.06 -8.99
C LYS A 291 21.33 -17.14 -7.71
N ASP A 292 20.87 -17.93 -6.74
CA ASP A 292 21.61 -18.17 -5.49
C ASP A 292 22.86 -19.00 -5.77
N LYS A 293 22.77 -20.02 -6.64
CA LYS A 293 23.95 -20.76 -7.10
C LYS A 293 24.96 -19.84 -7.78
N ALA A 294 24.53 -18.99 -8.70
CA ALA A 294 25.41 -18.04 -9.39
C ALA A 294 26.07 -17.06 -8.42
N PHE A 295 25.36 -16.61 -7.39
CA PHE A 295 25.91 -15.77 -6.32
C PHE A 295 27.04 -16.47 -5.55
N HIS A 296 26.84 -17.72 -5.15
CA HIS A 296 27.88 -18.49 -4.45
C HIS A 296 29.10 -18.78 -5.33
N ASP A 297 28.88 -19.11 -6.60
CA ASP A 297 29.97 -19.37 -7.56
C ASP A 297 30.84 -18.12 -7.79
N ALA A 298 30.19 -16.92 -7.78
CA ALA A 298 30.86 -15.65 -8.02
C ALA A 298 31.76 -15.17 -6.87
N LYS A 299 31.57 -15.65 -5.64
CA LYS A 299 32.38 -15.32 -4.44
C LYS A 299 32.61 -13.81 -4.27
N LEU A 300 31.60 -13.01 -4.49
CA LEU A 300 31.66 -11.54 -4.48
C LEU A 300 32.10 -10.99 -3.12
N THR A 301 32.91 -9.94 -3.13
CA THR A 301 33.37 -9.22 -1.93
C THR A 301 33.38 -7.71 -2.15
N GLY A 302 33.49 -6.92 -1.07
CA GLY A 302 33.61 -5.46 -1.14
C GLY A 302 32.47 -4.81 -1.95
N LYS A 303 32.83 -3.86 -2.82
CA LYS A 303 31.84 -3.09 -3.61
C LYS A 303 31.00 -3.95 -4.54
N ASP A 304 31.54 -5.05 -5.06
CA ASP A 304 30.80 -5.92 -5.98
C ASP A 304 29.71 -6.71 -5.24
N LEU A 305 29.96 -7.11 -3.99
CA LEU A 305 28.94 -7.68 -3.12
C LEU A 305 27.83 -6.66 -2.81
N VAL A 306 28.20 -5.40 -2.54
CA VAL A 306 27.20 -4.32 -2.28
C VAL A 306 26.35 -4.07 -3.52
N ARG A 307 26.93 -4.00 -4.72
CA ARG A 307 26.19 -3.88 -5.99
C ARG A 307 25.23 -5.05 -6.21
N TRP A 308 25.70 -6.26 -5.97
CA TRP A 308 24.86 -7.44 -6.09
C TRP A 308 23.68 -7.41 -5.10
N LYS A 309 23.93 -7.07 -3.84
CA LYS A 309 22.87 -6.88 -2.83
C LYS A 309 21.86 -5.83 -3.28
N PHE A 310 22.35 -4.67 -3.78
CA PHE A 310 21.51 -3.60 -4.30
C PHE A 310 20.63 -4.09 -5.46
N GLN A 311 21.19 -4.76 -6.47
CA GLN A 311 20.43 -5.28 -7.60
C GLN A 311 19.35 -6.26 -7.14
N ARG A 312 19.69 -7.21 -6.27
CA ARG A 312 18.73 -8.19 -5.75
C ARG A 312 17.59 -7.51 -4.97
N TYR A 313 17.92 -6.59 -4.09
CA TYR A 313 16.97 -5.80 -3.30
C TYR A 313 16.08 -4.94 -4.18
N ALA A 314 16.68 -4.11 -5.02
CA ALA A 314 15.94 -3.14 -5.83
C ALA A 314 14.96 -3.81 -6.80
N LYS A 315 15.37 -4.93 -7.42
CA LYS A 315 14.48 -5.75 -8.26
C LYS A 315 13.29 -6.30 -7.46
N ASN A 316 13.52 -6.86 -6.28
CA ASN A 316 12.43 -7.38 -5.43
C ASN A 316 11.49 -6.28 -4.95
N TYR A 317 12.05 -5.12 -4.56
CA TYR A 317 11.28 -3.95 -4.16
C TYR A 317 10.37 -3.45 -5.30
N LEU A 318 10.93 -3.23 -6.49
CA LEU A 318 10.18 -2.76 -7.66
C LEU A 318 9.13 -3.77 -8.13
N ARG A 319 9.37 -5.06 -7.98
CA ARG A 319 8.38 -6.11 -8.24
C ARG A 319 7.19 -6.03 -7.28
N CYS A 320 7.44 -5.69 -6.00
CA CYS A 320 6.36 -5.43 -5.04
C CYS A 320 5.60 -4.15 -5.38
N VAL A 321 6.30 -3.09 -5.80
CA VAL A 321 5.72 -1.83 -6.29
C VAL A 321 4.81 -2.09 -7.50
N LYS A 322 5.23 -2.95 -8.44
CA LYS A 322 4.41 -3.34 -9.58
C LYS A 322 3.08 -3.96 -9.17
N GLY A 323 3.07 -4.80 -8.15
CA GLY A 323 1.82 -5.36 -7.60
C GLY A 323 0.88 -4.28 -7.03
N VAL A 324 1.43 -3.24 -6.41
CA VAL A 324 0.64 -2.09 -5.93
C VAL A 324 0.07 -1.28 -7.09
N ASP A 325 0.88 -0.98 -8.12
CA ASP A 325 0.44 -0.26 -9.31
C ASP A 325 -0.72 -0.98 -10.02
N GLU A 326 -0.65 -2.32 -10.14
CA GLU A 326 -1.73 -3.15 -10.67
C GLU A 326 -2.99 -3.14 -9.79
N SER A 327 -2.84 -3.06 -8.48
CA SER A 327 -3.98 -2.91 -7.56
C SER A 327 -4.72 -1.60 -7.81
N VAL A 328 -3.98 -0.49 -7.96
CA VAL A 328 -4.56 0.82 -8.28
C VAL A 328 -5.30 0.79 -9.62
N ASP A 329 -4.73 0.15 -10.64
CA ASP A 329 -5.38 -0.05 -11.94
C ASP A 329 -6.70 -0.81 -11.82
N ARG A 330 -6.70 -1.93 -11.08
CA ARG A 330 -7.92 -2.72 -10.86
C ARG A 330 -9.00 -1.91 -10.17
N LEU A 331 -8.68 -1.19 -9.09
CA LEU A 331 -9.62 -0.37 -8.35
C LEU A 331 -10.21 0.75 -9.24
N GLN A 332 -9.40 1.43 -10.04
CA GLN A 332 -9.87 2.46 -10.98
C GLN A 332 -10.79 1.87 -12.05
N LYS A 333 -10.44 0.71 -12.62
CA LYS A 333 -11.27 0.00 -13.59
C LYS A 333 -12.62 -0.43 -13.02
N GLU A 334 -12.66 -0.87 -11.76
CA GLU A 334 -13.93 -1.22 -11.10
C GLU A 334 -14.78 0.03 -10.81
N LEU A 335 -14.19 1.15 -10.41
CA LEU A 335 -14.93 2.41 -10.31
C LEU A 335 -15.55 2.82 -11.65
N LEU A 336 -14.81 2.68 -12.75
CA LEU A 336 -15.31 2.98 -14.09
C LEU A 336 -16.47 2.05 -14.49
N LYS A 337 -16.32 0.74 -14.31
CA LYS A 337 -17.37 -0.26 -14.59
C LYS A 337 -18.66 0.01 -13.82
N LEU A 338 -18.54 0.50 -12.61
CA LEU A 338 -19.68 0.83 -11.73
C LEU A 338 -20.23 2.24 -11.99
N GLY A 339 -19.66 3.02 -12.91
CA GLY A 339 -20.04 4.40 -13.20
C GLY A 339 -19.80 5.36 -12.02
N LEU A 340 -18.80 5.07 -11.19
CA LEU A 340 -18.46 5.83 -10.00
C LEU A 340 -17.25 6.75 -10.19
N ASP A 341 -16.48 6.57 -11.27
CA ASP A 341 -15.22 7.26 -11.54
C ASP A 341 -15.37 8.80 -11.54
N LYS A 342 -16.45 9.32 -12.11
CA LYS A 342 -16.70 10.78 -12.19
C LYS A 342 -17.05 11.44 -10.86
N ASN A 343 -17.45 10.66 -9.85
CA ASN A 343 -17.84 11.17 -8.54
C ASN A 343 -17.03 10.51 -7.41
N THR A 344 -15.79 10.13 -7.68
CA THR A 344 -14.89 9.53 -6.68
C THR A 344 -13.56 10.28 -6.66
N ILE A 345 -13.17 10.75 -5.47
CA ILE A 345 -11.84 11.27 -5.21
C ILE A 345 -10.94 10.05 -4.92
N VAL A 346 -9.91 9.85 -5.74
CA VAL A 346 -8.91 8.81 -5.53
C VAL A 346 -7.66 9.44 -4.92
N ILE A 347 -7.27 8.96 -3.75
CA ILE A 347 -6.07 9.41 -3.02
C ILE A 347 -5.08 8.25 -2.97
N TYR A 348 -3.83 8.51 -3.35
CA TYR A 348 -2.71 7.58 -3.20
C TYR A 348 -1.64 8.17 -2.27
N SER A 349 -1.15 7.35 -1.29
CA SER A 349 -0.07 7.75 -0.36
C SER A 349 0.71 6.53 0.14
#